data_dfe3ca4382db44672554b02ef644e262
#
_entry.id   dfe3ca4382db44672554b02ef644e262
#
_cell.length_a   1.000
_cell.length_b   1.000
_cell.length_c   1.000
_cell.angle_alpha   90.00
_cell.angle_beta   90.00
_cell.angle_gamma   90.00
#
_symmetry.space_group_name_H-M   'P 1'
#
loop_
_entity.id
_entity.type
_entity.pdbx_description
1 polymer ?
#
loop_
_entity_poly.entity_id
_entity_poly.type
_entity_poly.pdbx_seq_one_letter_code
_entity_poly.pdbx_strand_id
1 'polypeptide(L)'
;MLFEPFQIKSLHFKNRVLRSSIGGRTSYYDGTVTSAFKNFEKRFAAHDVAGIISATISINHDRTSPMEYPRINDDRYIKPLALAIKAVQQYDCRYIIQIGDTGGATHTSLLSQKADAKSSSTLFDLFYGYHNLHQAMSLEEIDLTIREFAAAARRVRETGADGLEITASKGYIIHQFLNPGINRR
;
A
#
# COMPACT_ATOMS: atom_id res chain seq x y z
N MET A 1 -23.95 5.34 17.23
CA MET A 1 -24.54 4.56 16.12
C MET A 1 -23.71 4.69 14.85
N LEU A 2 -24.05 3.99 13.74
CA LEU A 2 -23.21 3.93 12.54
C LEU A 2 -22.96 5.30 11.88
N PHE A 3 -23.97 6.14 11.83
CA PHE A 3 -23.92 7.46 11.17
C PHE A 3 -23.59 8.63 12.11
N GLU A 4 -23.17 8.36 13.34
CA GLU A 4 -22.73 9.39 14.26
C GLU A 4 -21.25 9.71 14.06
N PRO A 5 -20.85 10.98 14.15
CA PRO A 5 -19.45 11.37 14.11
C PRO A 5 -18.64 10.67 15.19
N PHE A 6 -17.36 10.47 14.92
CA PHE A 6 -16.43 10.00 15.93
C PHE A 6 -15.04 10.58 15.71
N GLN A 7 -14.18 10.43 16.70
CA GLN A 7 -12.84 10.98 16.69
C GLN A 7 -11.81 9.92 17.12
N ILE A 8 -10.70 9.89 16.41
CA ILE A 8 -9.51 9.11 16.80
C ILE A 8 -8.36 10.13 16.94
N LYS A 9 -7.92 10.39 18.18
CA LYS A 9 -6.93 11.46 18.48
C LYS A 9 -7.40 12.79 17.89
N SER A 10 -6.64 13.38 16.96
CA SER A 10 -6.98 14.64 16.27
C SER A 10 -7.79 14.43 14.98
N LEU A 11 -8.05 13.21 14.58
CA LEU A 11 -8.73 12.90 13.33
C LEU A 11 -10.22 12.72 13.56
N HIS A 12 -11.01 13.60 12.92
CA HIS A 12 -12.47 13.58 12.99
C HIS A 12 -13.06 12.92 11.76
N PHE A 13 -14.06 12.06 11.97
CA PHE A 13 -14.81 11.36 10.94
C PHE A 13 -16.29 11.74 11.06
N LYS A 14 -16.94 12.05 9.94
CA LYS A 14 -18.36 12.43 9.90
C LYS A 14 -19.32 11.26 10.26
N ASN A 15 -18.88 10.04 10.15
CA ASN A 15 -19.60 8.82 10.55
C ASN A 15 -18.62 7.64 10.70
N ARG A 16 -19.11 6.43 10.97
CA ARG A 16 -18.29 5.23 11.23
C ARG A 16 -18.17 4.30 10.01
N VAL A 17 -18.52 4.78 8.82
CA VAL A 17 -18.41 4.00 7.57
C VAL A 17 -17.08 4.33 6.89
N LEU A 18 -16.18 3.35 6.87
CA LEU A 18 -14.91 3.46 6.17
C LEU A 18 -14.82 2.41 5.06
N ARG A 19 -14.31 2.80 3.90
CA ARG A 19 -13.95 1.83 2.86
C ARG A 19 -12.57 1.25 3.18
N SER A 20 -12.51 -0.07 3.29
CA SER A 20 -11.24 -0.79 3.50
C SER A 20 -10.35 -0.74 2.25
N SER A 21 -9.10 -1.15 2.39
CA SER A 21 -8.12 -1.20 1.30
C SER A 21 -8.59 -2.11 0.15
N ILE A 22 -8.92 -1.50 -0.99
CA ILE A 22 -9.32 -2.19 -2.22
C ILE A 22 -8.52 -1.62 -3.39
N GLY A 23 -7.85 -2.48 -4.12
CA GLY A 23 -7.10 -2.11 -5.33
C GLY A 23 -8.00 -2.06 -6.56
N GLY A 24 -8.08 -0.89 -7.20
CA GLY A 24 -8.81 -0.71 -8.45
C GLY A 24 -8.00 -1.05 -9.71
N ARG A 25 -6.70 -1.34 -9.57
CA ARG A 25 -5.77 -1.57 -10.70
C ARG A 25 -5.85 -0.44 -11.74
N THR A 26 -5.79 0.80 -11.27
CA THR A 26 -6.06 1.98 -12.09
C THR A 26 -4.90 2.96 -12.16
N SER A 27 -3.71 2.55 -11.70
CA SER A 27 -2.48 3.31 -11.89
C SER A 27 -1.78 2.89 -13.18
N TYR A 28 -0.83 3.69 -13.64
CA TYR A 28 0.09 3.27 -14.69
C TYR A 28 1.04 2.18 -14.18
N TYR A 29 1.67 1.44 -15.07
CA TYR A 29 2.62 0.38 -14.72
C TYR A 29 3.88 0.89 -14.02
N ASP A 30 4.20 2.17 -14.17
CA ASP A 30 5.26 2.82 -13.42
C ASP A 30 4.86 3.20 -11.98
N GLY A 31 3.60 2.97 -11.60
CA GLY A 31 3.03 3.29 -10.29
C GLY A 31 2.48 4.70 -10.15
N THR A 32 2.50 5.51 -11.21
CA THR A 32 1.88 6.85 -11.21
C THR A 32 0.36 6.72 -11.20
N VAL A 33 -0.31 7.46 -10.31
CA VAL A 33 -1.77 7.46 -10.25
C VAL A 33 -2.38 8.19 -11.45
N THR A 34 -3.47 7.63 -11.97
CA THR A 34 -4.19 8.14 -13.15
C THR A 34 -5.44 8.93 -12.76
N SER A 35 -6.10 9.52 -13.75
CA SER A 35 -7.45 10.07 -13.57
C SER A 35 -8.47 8.98 -13.19
N ALA A 36 -8.29 7.76 -13.67
CA ALA A 36 -9.13 6.61 -13.30
C ALA A 36 -8.98 6.28 -11.83
N PHE A 37 -7.74 6.26 -11.30
CA PHE A 37 -7.50 6.10 -9.86
C PHE A 37 -8.23 7.17 -9.05
N LYS A 38 -8.01 8.44 -9.39
CA LYS A 38 -8.67 9.57 -8.71
C LYS A 38 -10.21 9.44 -8.72
N ASN A 39 -10.79 9.10 -9.86
CA ASN A 39 -12.23 8.96 -10.01
C ASN A 39 -12.78 7.75 -9.25
N PHE A 40 -12.03 6.64 -9.21
CA PHE A 40 -12.38 5.46 -8.43
C PHE A 40 -12.49 5.78 -6.93
N GLU A 41 -11.48 6.45 -6.36
CA GLU A 41 -11.47 6.86 -4.95
C GLU A 41 -12.57 7.90 -4.66
N LYS A 42 -12.68 8.91 -5.49
CA LYS A 42 -13.67 9.99 -5.37
C LYS A 42 -15.11 9.48 -5.38
N ARG A 43 -15.42 8.41 -6.13
CA ARG A 43 -16.77 7.83 -6.19
C ARG A 43 -17.26 7.38 -4.82
N PHE A 44 -16.41 6.77 -4.01
CA PHE A 44 -16.78 6.36 -2.64
C PHE A 44 -16.97 7.57 -1.73
N ALA A 45 -16.09 8.54 -1.80
CA ALA A 45 -16.18 9.76 -0.99
C ALA A 45 -17.48 10.54 -1.25
N ALA A 46 -17.95 10.57 -2.50
CA ALA A 46 -19.19 11.23 -2.91
C ALA A 46 -20.47 10.54 -2.39
N HIS A 47 -20.37 9.32 -1.84
CA HIS A 47 -21.48 8.56 -1.28
C HIS A 47 -21.37 8.37 0.24
N ASP A 48 -21.00 9.44 0.94
CA ASP A 48 -21.00 9.56 2.40
C ASP A 48 -20.08 8.62 3.19
N VAL A 49 -19.12 8.00 2.54
CA VAL A 49 -18.04 7.31 3.25
C VAL A 49 -17.20 8.34 4.01
N ALA A 50 -17.01 8.13 5.32
CA ALA A 50 -16.27 9.06 6.17
C ALA A 50 -14.74 8.93 6.04
N GLY A 51 -14.26 7.76 5.61
CA GLY A 51 -12.85 7.54 5.39
C GLY A 51 -12.57 6.44 4.36
N ILE A 52 -11.48 6.58 3.68
CA ILE A 52 -10.98 5.61 2.70
C ILE A 52 -9.58 5.19 3.11
N ILE A 53 -9.37 3.87 3.26
CA ILE A 53 -8.03 3.29 3.28
C ILE A 53 -7.69 2.93 1.85
N SER A 54 -6.61 3.50 1.32
CA SER A 54 -6.20 3.30 -0.07
C SER A 54 -5.92 1.83 -0.41
N ALA A 55 -5.85 1.50 -1.68
CA ALA A 55 -5.11 0.32 -2.11
C ALA A 55 -3.71 0.32 -1.48
N THR A 56 -3.10 -0.85 -1.34
CA THR A 56 -1.69 -0.91 -0.91
C THR A 56 -0.83 -0.15 -1.91
N ILE A 57 -0.14 0.88 -1.43
CA ILE A 57 0.82 1.67 -2.21
C ILE A 57 2.21 1.10 -1.95
N SER A 58 2.90 0.70 -3.02
CA SER A 58 4.18 0.04 -2.91
C SER A 58 5.29 1.02 -2.50
N ILE A 59 6.07 0.62 -1.52
CA ILE A 59 7.28 1.35 -1.07
C ILE A 59 8.53 0.98 -1.86
N ASN A 60 8.45 -0.07 -2.68
CA ASN A 60 9.58 -0.60 -3.44
C ASN A 60 9.23 -0.74 -4.92
N HIS A 61 10.21 -0.57 -5.78
CA HIS A 61 10.03 -0.70 -7.22
C HIS A 61 9.87 -2.15 -7.65
N ASP A 62 10.66 -3.05 -7.10
CA ASP A 62 10.82 -4.42 -7.58
C ASP A 62 9.93 -5.42 -6.82
N ARG A 63 9.42 -5.03 -5.65
CA ARG A 63 8.50 -5.83 -4.84
C ARG A 63 7.12 -5.19 -4.79
N THR A 64 6.41 -5.28 -5.91
CA THR A 64 5.03 -4.81 -6.06
C THR A 64 4.21 -5.83 -6.83
N SER A 65 2.93 -5.98 -6.48
CA SER A 65 1.99 -6.82 -7.19
C SER A 65 0.55 -6.48 -6.78
N PRO A 66 -0.35 -6.29 -7.73
CA PRO A 66 -0.14 -6.21 -9.19
C PRO A 66 0.58 -4.92 -9.62
N MET A 67 1.03 -4.89 -10.87
CA MET A 67 1.84 -3.77 -11.42
C MET A 67 1.09 -2.45 -11.45
N GLU A 68 -0.23 -2.48 -11.60
CA GLU A 68 -1.09 -1.29 -11.66
C GLU A 68 -1.41 -0.71 -10.27
N TYR A 69 -0.70 -1.14 -9.23
CA TYR A 69 -0.79 -0.51 -7.93
C TYR A 69 0.07 0.75 -7.87
N PRO A 70 -0.39 1.81 -7.18
CA PRO A 70 0.40 3.01 -7.03
C PRO A 70 1.68 2.73 -6.25
N ARG A 71 2.66 3.62 -6.44
CA ARG A 71 3.94 3.59 -5.71
C ARG A 71 4.18 4.89 -4.97
N ILE A 72 5.05 4.82 -3.94
CA ILE A 72 5.51 5.96 -3.14
C ILE A 72 7.01 5.84 -2.83
N ASN A 73 7.74 5.02 -3.57
CA ASN A 73 9.17 4.80 -3.42
C ASN A 73 10.05 5.98 -3.90
N ASP A 74 9.46 6.98 -4.55
CA ASP A 74 10.15 8.15 -5.07
C ASP A 74 9.31 9.42 -4.87
N ASP A 75 9.96 10.59 -4.73
CA ASP A 75 9.30 11.87 -4.46
C ASP A 75 8.40 12.33 -5.64
N ARG A 76 8.67 11.86 -6.87
CA ARG A 76 7.84 12.13 -8.06
C ARG A 76 6.37 11.71 -7.90
N TYR A 77 6.09 10.74 -7.02
CA TYR A 77 4.73 10.25 -6.76
C TYR A 77 3.92 11.12 -5.79
N ILE A 78 4.58 12.01 -5.04
CA ILE A 78 3.94 12.86 -4.03
C ILE A 78 2.86 13.74 -4.67
N LYS A 79 3.21 14.50 -5.71
CA LYS A 79 2.30 15.45 -6.34
C LYS A 79 1.07 14.80 -6.98
N PRO A 80 1.19 13.72 -7.79
CA PRO A 80 0.03 13.02 -8.34
C PRO A 80 -0.90 12.45 -7.26
N LEU A 81 -0.34 11.86 -6.19
CA LEU A 81 -1.12 11.35 -5.06
C LEU A 81 -1.82 12.47 -4.30
N ALA A 82 -1.13 13.58 -4.02
CA ALA A 82 -1.72 14.73 -3.34
C ALA A 82 -2.94 15.29 -4.09
N LEU A 83 -2.90 15.34 -5.41
CA LEU A 83 -4.04 15.77 -6.23
C LEU A 83 -5.24 14.82 -6.12
N ALA A 84 -4.99 13.51 -6.07
CA ALA A 84 -6.05 12.52 -5.90
C ALA A 84 -6.65 12.58 -4.49
N ILE A 85 -5.82 12.71 -3.45
CA ILE A 85 -6.23 12.84 -2.05
C ILE A 85 -7.09 14.10 -1.84
N LYS A 86 -6.64 15.24 -2.35
CA LYS A 86 -7.38 16.50 -2.27
C LYS A 86 -8.77 16.38 -2.90
N ALA A 87 -8.90 15.65 -4.00
CA ALA A 87 -10.19 15.43 -4.65
C ALA A 87 -11.15 14.57 -3.83
N VAL A 88 -10.65 13.69 -2.96
CA VAL A 88 -11.43 12.90 -1.99
C VAL A 88 -11.82 13.76 -0.78
N GLN A 89 -10.86 14.49 -0.24
CA GLN A 89 -11.05 15.32 0.96
C GLN A 89 -12.09 16.42 0.78
N GLN A 90 -12.40 16.84 -0.46
CA GLN A 90 -13.49 17.78 -0.78
C GLN A 90 -14.88 17.28 -0.32
N TYR A 91 -15.05 15.99 -0.06
CA TYR A 91 -16.31 15.39 0.40
C TYR A 91 -16.35 15.15 1.93
N ASP A 92 -15.50 15.83 2.69
CA ASP A 92 -15.29 15.53 4.12
C ASP A 92 -15.05 14.03 4.37
N CYS A 93 -14.20 13.45 3.54
CA CYS A 93 -13.79 12.05 3.60
C CYS A 93 -12.29 11.99 3.89
N ARG A 94 -11.91 11.33 4.98
CA ARG A 94 -10.51 11.16 5.37
C ARG A 94 -9.82 10.16 4.46
N TYR A 95 -8.60 10.45 4.07
CA TYR A 95 -7.83 9.55 3.21
C TYR A 95 -6.61 9.02 3.95
N ILE A 96 -6.61 7.72 4.19
CA ILE A 96 -5.55 6.99 4.88
C ILE A 96 -4.78 6.20 3.82
N ILE A 97 -3.51 6.50 3.63
CA ILE A 97 -2.66 5.73 2.72
C ILE A 97 -2.22 4.44 3.40
N GLN A 98 -2.51 3.30 2.77
CA GLN A 98 -1.93 2.02 3.16
C GLN A 98 -0.64 1.80 2.36
N ILE A 99 0.50 1.65 3.04
CA ILE A 99 1.78 1.30 2.41
C ILE A 99 2.14 -0.17 2.66
N GLY A 100 2.88 -0.75 1.73
CA GLY A 100 3.33 -2.12 1.86
C GLY A 100 4.40 -2.52 0.86
N ASP A 101 4.97 -3.67 1.14
CA ASP A 101 5.93 -4.39 0.31
C ASP A 101 5.44 -5.82 0.18
N THR A 102 5.25 -6.31 -1.02
CA THR A 102 4.71 -7.65 -1.25
C THR A 102 5.69 -8.77 -0.87
N GLY A 103 6.99 -8.44 -0.76
CA GLY A 103 8.00 -9.43 -0.41
C GLY A 103 7.98 -10.62 -1.36
N GLY A 104 7.92 -11.81 -0.81
CA GLY A 104 7.81 -13.06 -1.57
C GLY A 104 6.52 -13.21 -2.38
N ALA A 105 5.46 -12.47 -2.02
CA ALA A 105 4.21 -12.45 -2.80
C ALA A 105 4.30 -11.59 -4.08
N THR A 106 5.50 -11.17 -4.47
CA THR A 106 5.75 -10.45 -5.72
C THR A 106 5.57 -11.38 -6.92
N HIS A 107 4.79 -10.95 -7.92
CA HIS A 107 4.57 -11.76 -9.14
C HIS A 107 5.71 -11.57 -10.13
N THR A 108 6.70 -12.44 -10.06
CA THR A 108 7.94 -12.32 -10.85
C THR A 108 7.74 -12.40 -12.35
N SER A 109 6.75 -13.16 -12.83
CA SER A 109 6.52 -13.35 -14.28
C SER A 109 5.90 -12.14 -14.96
N LEU A 110 5.25 -11.24 -14.23
CA LEU A 110 4.64 -10.02 -14.80
C LEU A 110 5.63 -8.86 -14.88
N LEU A 111 6.65 -8.88 -14.04
CA LEU A 111 7.68 -7.85 -13.96
C LEU A 111 8.92 -8.34 -14.74
N SER A 112 8.81 -8.42 -16.04
CA SER A 112 9.76 -9.11 -16.96
C SER A 112 11.25 -8.76 -16.82
N GLN A 113 11.66 -7.95 -15.86
CA GLN A 113 13.05 -7.51 -15.80
C GLN A 113 13.75 -7.54 -14.45
N LYS A 114 13.09 -7.53 -13.29
CA LYS A 114 13.78 -7.54 -11.97
C LYS A 114 12.87 -7.78 -10.77
N ALA A 115 11.80 -8.55 -10.90
CA ALA A 115 11.01 -8.86 -9.73
C ALA A 115 11.86 -9.67 -8.74
N ASP A 116 12.05 -9.12 -7.57
CA ASP A 116 12.86 -9.68 -6.51
C ASP A 116 11.96 -10.23 -5.40
N ALA A 117 11.54 -11.49 -5.55
CA ALA A 117 10.73 -12.17 -4.54
C ALA A 117 11.60 -12.48 -3.31
N LYS A 118 11.63 -11.55 -2.37
CA LYS A 118 12.38 -11.62 -1.12
C LYS A 118 11.47 -11.89 0.07
N SER A 119 11.94 -12.67 1.03
CA SER A 119 11.21 -13.03 2.24
C SER A 119 12.13 -13.13 3.45
N SER A 120 11.55 -13.38 4.62
CA SER A 120 12.30 -13.70 5.83
C SER A 120 13.14 -14.97 5.68
N SER A 121 12.70 -15.93 4.86
CA SER A 121 13.39 -17.19 4.61
C SER A 121 13.20 -17.63 3.15
N THR A 122 14.10 -18.49 2.67
CA THR A 122 13.96 -19.11 1.35
C THR A 122 12.83 -20.13 1.38
N LEU A 123 11.78 -19.89 0.60
CA LEU A 123 10.58 -20.71 0.53
C LEU A 123 10.02 -20.70 -0.89
N PHE A 124 9.32 -21.77 -1.23
CA PHE A 124 8.51 -21.81 -2.44
C PHE A 124 7.08 -21.35 -2.11
N ASP A 125 6.62 -20.26 -2.75
CA ASP A 125 5.28 -19.74 -2.52
C ASP A 125 4.20 -20.57 -3.21
N LEU A 126 3.29 -21.09 -2.40
CA LEU A 126 2.07 -21.75 -2.88
C LEU A 126 0.82 -20.90 -2.63
N PHE A 127 0.93 -19.83 -1.84
CA PHE A 127 -0.24 -19.11 -1.33
C PHE A 127 -0.97 -18.32 -2.42
N TYR A 128 -0.23 -17.60 -3.26
CA TYR A 128 -0.81 -16.82 -4.36
C TYR A 128 -0.85 -17.59 -5.69
N GLY A 129 -0.33 -18.82 -5.71
CA GLY A 129 -0.21 -19.61 -6.94
C GLY A 129 0.79 -19.04 -7.95
N TYR A 130 1.66 -18.14 -7.53
CA TYR A 130 2.69 -17.56 -8.41
C TYR A 130 3.88 -18.45 -8.62
N HIS A 131 4.01 -19.51 -7.83
CA HIS A 131 5.09 -20.49 -7.91
C HIS A 131 6.50 -19.88 -7.86
N ASN A 132 6.65 -18.80 -7.09
CA ASN A 132 7.92 -18.12 -6.93
C ASN A 132 8.78 -18.79 -5.87
N LEU A 133 10.06 -18.90 -6.14
CA LEU A 133 11.06 -19.17 -5.11
C LEU A 133 11.42 -17.84 -4.43
N HIS A 134 11.00 -17.68 -3.17
CA HIS A 134 11.42 -16.55 -2.36
C HIS A 134 12.85 -16.75 -1.88
N GLN A 135 13.68 -15.74 -2.00
CA GLN A 135 15.01 -15.74 -1.41
C GLN A 135 14.99 -15.07 -0.04
N ALA A 136 15.74 -15.63 0.91
CA ALA A 136 15.93 -15.00 2.22
C ALA A 136 16.67 -13.67 2.05
N MET A 137 16.16 -12.60 2.69
CA MET A 137 16.83 -11.30 2.74
C MET A 137 18.13 -11.38 3.56
N SER A 138 19.16 -10.68 3.13
CA SER A 138 20.31 -10.37 3.98
C SER A 138 19.93 -9.36 5.07
N LEU A 139 20.80 -9.13 6.06
CA LEU A 139 20.57 -8.11 7.09
C LEU A 139 20.56 -6.71 6.48
N GLU A 140 21.42 -6.45 5.48
CA GLU A 140 21.49 -5.18 4.75
C GLU A 140 20.19 -4.92 3.97
N GLU A 141 19.60 -5.96 3.34
CA GLU A 141 18.32 -5.85 2.63
C GLU A 141 17.16 -5.59 3.60
N ILE A 142 17.19 -6.17 4.80
CA ILE A 142 16.21 -5.90 5.87
C ILE A 142 16.32 -4.45 6.31
N ASP A 143 17.53 -3.97 6.61
CA ASP A 143 17.78 -2.58 7.00
C ASP A 143 17.36 -1.59 5.90
N LEU A 144 17.63 -1.93 4.64
CA LEU A 144 17.17 -1.12 3.50
C LEU A 144 15.64 -1.05 3.48
N THR A 145 14.95 -2.18 3.63
CA THR A 145 13.49 -2.23 3.64
C THR A 145 12.89 -1.38 4.77
N ILE A 146 13.50 -1.41 5.97
CA ILE A 146 13.09 -0.55 7.08
C ILE A 146 13.21 0.94 6.71
N ARG A 147 14.33 1.32 6.07
CA ARG A 147 14.52 2.70 5.59
C ARG A 147 13.53 3.08 4.48
N GLU A 148 13.18 2.14 3.58
CA GLU A 148 12.16 2.34 2.55
C GLU A 148 10.78 2.62 3.16
N PHE A 149 10.37 1.87 4.19
CA PHE A 149 9.13 2.15 4.93
C PHE A 149 9.15 3.54 5.58
N ALA A 150 10.26 3.92 6.21
CA ALA A 150 10.41 5.24 6.84
C ALA A 150 10.35 6.38 5.79
N ALA A 151 11.04 6.21 4.66
CA ALA A 151 11.03 7.18 3.57
C ALA A 151 9.63 7.29 2.92
N ALA A 152 8.93 6.17 2.75
CA ALA A 152 7.57 6.15 2.26
C ALA A 152 6.61 6.88 3.21
N ALA A 153 6.73 6.65 4.53
CA ALA A 153 5.94 7.34 5.54
C ALA A 153 6.14 8.87 5.50
N ARG A 154 7.37 9.34 5.31
CA ARG A 154 7.66 10.77 5.08
C ARG A 154 6.90 11.28 3.85
N ARG A 155 7.00 10.59 2.72
CA ARG A 155 6.31 10.97 1.48
C ARG A 155 4.79 10.98 1.63
N VAL A 156 4.24 9.99 2.33
CA VAL A 156 2.79 9.96 2.66
C VAL A 156 2.38 11.23 3.39
N ARG A 157 3.12 11.66 4.40
CA ARG A 157 2.86 12.92 5.09
C ARG A 157 2.86 14.12 4.14
N GLU A 158 3.79 14.17 3.20
CA GLU A 158 3.93 15.25 2.22
C GLU A 158 2.81 15.26 1.17
N THR A 159 2.10 14.15 0.95
CA THR A 159 0.91 14.12 0.10
C THR A 159 -0.30 14.84 0.71
N GLY A 160 -0.28 15.12 2.02
CA GLY A 160 -1.43 15.67 2.74
C GLY A 160 -2.48 14.61 3.09
N ALA A 161 -2.14 13.34 3.10
CA ALA A 161 -3.01 12.27 3.61
C ALA A 161 -3.30 12.47 5.10
N ASP A 162 -4.52 12.09 5.52
CA ASP A 162 -4.97 12.23 6.92
C ASP A 162 -4.36 11.17 7.83
N GLY A 163 -3.86 10.06 7.27
CA GLY A 163 -3.26 8.97 8.03
C GLY A 163 -2.44 8.02 7.19
N LEU A 164 -1.74 7.14 7.89
CA LEU A 164 -0.91 6.08 7.34
C LEU A 164 -1.30 4.75 7.98
N GLU A 165 -1.46 3.72 7.15
CA GLU A 165 -1.59 2.32 7.56
C GLU A 165 -0.43 1.51 6.99
N ILE A 166 0.14 0.61 7.79
CA ILE A 166 1.21 -0.30 7.37
C ILE A 166 0.62 -1.70 7.23
N THR A 167 0.71 -2.28 6.04
CA THR A 167 0.20 -3.62 5.77
C THR A 167 1.08 -4.69 6.41
N ALA A 168 0.59 -5.34 7.45
CA ALA A 168 1.24 -6.49 8.10
C ALA A 168 0.48 -7.82 7.87
N SER A 169 -0.33 -7.89 6.81
CA SER A 169 -1.23 -9.01 6.48
C SER A 169 -0.95 -9.56 5.09
N LYS A 170 -1.83 -10.42 4.59
CA LYS A 170 -1.88 -10.96 3.22
C LYS A 170 -0.62 -11.73 2.78
N GLY A 171 0.20 -12.22 3.69
CA GLY A 171 1.45 -12.88 3.31
C GLY A 171 2.51 -11.91 2.74
N TYR A 172 2.39 -10.61 2.98
CA TYR A 172 3.37 -9.60 2.56
C TYR A 172 4.59 -9.57 3.48
N ILE A 173 5.58 -8.73 3.20
CA ILE A 173 6.90 -8.80 3.84
C ILE A 173 6.83 -8.82 5.38
N ILE A 174 6.06 -7.95 6.01
CA ILE A 174 5.95 -7.91 7.48
C ILE A 174 5.30 -9.19 8.02
N HIS A 175 4.22 -9.67 7.38
CA HIS A 175 3.60 -10.93 7.75
C HIS A 175 4.57 -12.11 7.59
N GLN A 176 5.42 -12.12 6.56
CA GLN A 176 6.43 -13.16 6.34
C GLN A 176 7.46 -13.19 7.47
N PHE A 177 7.81 -12.05 8.05
CA PHE A 177 8.70 -11.98 9.23
C PHE A 177 8.01 -12.37 10.54
N LEU A 178 6.72 -12.09 10.69
CA LEU A 178 5.95 -12.41 11.89
C LEU A 178 5.46 -13.85 11.94
N ASN A 179 5.33 -14.52 10.81
CA ASN A 179 4.77 -15.87 10.72
C ASN A 179 5.84 -16.94 10.96
N PRO A 180 5.76 -17.70 12.06
CA PRO A 180 6.76 -18.76 12.36
C PRO A 180 6.73 -19.91 11.36
N GLY A 181 5.66 -20.08 10.59
CA GLY A 181 5.59 -21.04 9.48
C GLY A 181 6.43 -20.64 8.28
N ILE A 182 6.72 -19.35 8.12
CA ILE A 182 7.51 -18.78 7.03
C ILE A 182 8.90 -18.40 7.52
N ASN A 183 8.99 -17.67 8.62
CA ASN A 183 10.25 -17.20 9.17
C ASN A 183 10.99 -18.35 9.87
N ARG A 184 12.13 -18.73 9.30
CA ARG A 184 13.00 -19.80 9.81
C ARG A 184 14.34 -19.28 10.37
N ARG A 185 14.45 -17.95 10.57
CA ARG A 185 15.65 -17.32 11.15
C ARG A 185 15.77 -17.60 12.64
#